data_28474d89350df584fa55a3ea80d947c2
#
_entry.id   28474d89350df584fa55a3ea80d947c2
#
_cell.length_a   1.000
_cell.length_b   1.000
_cell.length_c   1.000
_cell.angle_alpha   90.00
_cell.angle_beta   90.00
_cell.angle_gamma   90.00
#
_symmetry.space_group_name_H-M   'P 1'
#
loop_
_entity.id
_entity.type
_entity.pdbx_description
1 polymer ?
#
loop_
_entity_poly.entity_id
_entity_poly.type
_entity_poly.pdbx_seq_one_letter_code
_entity_poly.pdbx_strand_id
1 'polypeptide(L)'
;MQNSKKRKLKPQNLLIVLACICLIIGTFVVLLSNHSTSNSDSKAKTGNKHYETIATVMIDAGHGGYDGGTIAEDGTTEKDLTLALALETGKQLKKLNPGIKVVYTRTSDKVTWPEDETEDLKARVKMAKKEKADYFFSFHINSNEDPTCSGYVSYIRQDDKASEQITEYICKNLSGLDWTHDRGTLTTEFYPLHVVDEQKIPAILFEAGFSTNTKEI
;
A
#
# COMPACT_ATOMS: atom_id res chain seq x y z
N MET A 1 -8.44 19.18 29.81
CA MET A 1 -7.71 17.96 29.43
C MET A 1 -8.73 16.90 29.05
N GLN A 2 -9.02 16.77 27.76
CA GLN A 2 -9.98 15.79 27.25
C GLN A 2 -9.20 14.50 26.93
N ASN A 3 -9.52 13.44 27.67
CA ASN A 3 -8.96 12.10 27.47
C ASN A 3 -9.56 11.52 26.19
N SER A 4 -8.87 11.59 25.06
CA SER A 4 -9.28 10.92 23.83
C SER A 4 -9.14 9.41 24.03
N LYS A 5 -10.24 8.73 24.26
CA LYS A 5 -10.29 7.27 24.21
C LYS A 5 -9.97 6.84 22.78
N LYS A 6 -8.77 6.29 22.56
CA LYS A 6 -8.43 5.59 21.31
C LYS A 6 -9.44 4.46 21.13
N ARG A 7 -10.39 4.64 20.22
CA ARG A 7 -11.28 3.54 19.81
C ARG A 7 -10.43 2.52 19.04
N LYS A 8 -10.42 1.31 19.52
CA LYS A 8 -9.80 0.17 18.81
C LYS A 8 -10.74 -0.20 17.66
N LEU A 9 -10.20 -0.35 16.45
CA LEU A 9 -10.91 -0.99 15.33
C LEU A 9 -11.62 -2.25 15.79
N LYS A 10 -12.86 -2.46 15.35
CA LYS A 10 -13.57 -3.70 15.66
C LYS A 10 -12.77 -4.89 15.16
N PRO A 11 -12.59 -5.97 15.94
CA PRO A 11 -11.71 -7.08 15.58
C PRO A 11 -12.00 -7.71 14.21
N GLN A 12 -13.26 -7.70 13.78
CA GLN A 12 -13.67 -8.23 12.48
C GLN A 12 -13.23 -7.35 11.29
N ASN A 13 -13.26 -6.02 11.42
CA ASN A 13 -12.78 -5.11 10.38
C ASN A 13 -11.26 -5.19 10.26
N LEU A 14 -10.55 -5.34 11.39
CA LEU A 14 -9.11 -5.59 11.40
C LEU A 14 -8.75 -6.92 10.72
N LEU A 15 -9.55 -7.98 10.91
CA LEU A 15 -9.36 -9.28 10.28
C LEU A 15 -9.54 -9.20 8.75
N ILE A 16 -10.52 -8.45 8.27
CA ILE A 16 -10.77 -8.25 6.83
C ILE A 16 -9.61 -7.48 6.20
N VAL A 17 -9.18 -6.38 6.81
CA VAL A 17 -8.01 -5.60 6.37
C VAL A 17 -6.76 -6.49 6.34
N LEU A 18 -6.53 -7.28 7.37
CA LEU A 18 -5.39 -8.21 7.45
C LEU A 18 -5.47 -9.33 6.39
N ALA A 19 -6.65 -9.85 6.09
CA ALA A 19 -6.86 -10.84 5.04
C ALA A 19 -6.59 -10.27 3.66
N CYS A 20 -7.09 -9.06 3.37
CA CYS A 20 -6.81 -8.34 2.12
C CYS A 20 -5.30 -8.10 1.93
N ILE A 21 -4.62 -7.64 2.97
CA ILE A 21 -3.17 -7.42 2.96
C ILE A 21 -2.41 -8.72 2.70
N CYS A 22 -2.77 -9.83 3.35
CA CYS A 22 -2.12 -11.13 3.14
C CYS A 22 -2.22 -11.63 1.69
N LEU A 23 -3.32 -11.34 1.00
CA LEU A 23 -3.53 -11.75 -0.39
C LEU A 23 -2.78 -10.87 -1.39
N ILE A 24 -2.78 -9.56 -1.19
CA ILE A 24 -1.94 -8.61 -1.96
C ILE A 24 -0.47 -9.06 -1.91
N ILE A 25 -0.02 -9.49 -0.75
CA ILE A 25 1.35 -9.90 -0.48
C ILE A 25 1.70 -11.25 -1.12
N GLY A 26 0.80 -12.23 -1.04
CA GLY A 26 1.03 -13.56 -1.61
C GLY A 26 1.32 -13.49 -3.11
N THR A 27 0.63 -12.63 -3.83
CA THR A 27 0.78 -12.44 -5.28
C THR A 27 2.06 -11.69 -5.65
N PHE A 28 2.43 -10.67 -4.89
CA PHE A 28 3.66 -9.92 -5.11
C PHE A 28 4.90 -10.82 -4.95
N VAL A 29 4.88 -11.72 -3.97
CA VAL A 29 5.95 -12.72 -3.75
C VAL A 29 6.06 -13.70 -4.92
N VAL A 30 4.95 -14.16 -5.49
CA VAL A 30 4.95 -15.07 -6.66
C VAL A 30 5.55 -14.39 -7.88
N LEU A 31 5.23 -13.13 -8.14
CA LEU A 31 5.80 -12.37 -9.26
C LEU A 31 7.33 -12.20 -9.13
N LEU A 32 7.81 -11.87 -7.93
CA LEU A 32 9.24 -11.74 -7.67
C LEU A 32 9.97 -13.11 -7.76
N SER A 33 9.32 -14.21 -7.34
CA SER A 33 9.90 -15.56 -7.42
C SER A 33 10.08 -16.05 -8.84
N ASN A 34 9.14 -15.71 -9.74
CA ASN A 34 9.20 -16.10 -11.15
C ASN A 34 10.28 -15.36 -11.94
N HIS A 35 10.79 -14.25 -11.42
CA HIS A 35 11.89 -13.50 -12.05
C HIS A 35 13.29 -14.01 -11.64
N SER A 36 13.37 -14.90 -10.64
CA SER A 36 14.62 -15.41 -10.06
C SER A 36 14.78 -16.92 -10.21
N THR A 37 14.56 -17.49 -11.41
CA THR A 37 14.96 -18.87 -11.68
C THR A 37 16.39 -18.95 -12.18
N SER A 38 17.33 -19.03 -11.26
CA SER A 38 18.63 -19.68 -11.50
C SER A 38 19.10 -20.37 -10.22
N ASN A 39 19.17 -21.70 -10.31
CA ASN A 39 19.70 -22.71 -9.42
C ASN A 39 20.61 -22.26 -8.27
N SER A 40 20.29 -22.73 -7.05
CA SER A 40 21.32 -23.37 -6.22
C SER A 40 20.69 -24.19 -5.08
N ASP A 41 20.91 -25.51 -5.15
CA ASP A 41 20.82 -26.43 -4.01
C ASP A 41 21.77 -25.99 -2.91
N SER A 42 21.30 -25.81 -1.69
CA SER A 42 22.18 -25.90 -0.54
C SER A 42 21.47 -26.24 0.78
N LYS A 43 22.05 -27.24 1.42
CA LYS A 43 21.72 -27.87 2.69
C LYS A 43 21.54 -26.86 3.85
N ALA A 44 20.54 -27.15 4.68
CA ALA A 44 20.26 -26.45 5.93
C ALA A 44 21.46 -26.46 6.89
N LYS A 45 21.87 -25.27 7.34
CA LYS A 45 22.61 -25.04 8.58
C LYS A 45 21.91 -23.91 9.36
N THR A 46 21.60 -24.18 10.61
CA THR A 46 21.10 -23.24 11.60
C THR A 46 22.19 -22.19 11.90
N GLY A 47 22.07 -21.05 11.28
CA GLY A 47 22.83 -19.84 11.52
C GLY A 47 21.96 -18.67 11.05
N ASN A 48 22.17 -17.47 11.59
CA ASN A 48 21.48 -16.26 11.14
C ASN A 48 21.48 -16.24 9.61
N LYS A 49 20.34 -16.61 8.98
CA LYS A 49 20.24 -16.62 7.52
C LYS A 49 20.29 -15.19 7.03
N HIS A 50 21.42 -14.78 6.51
CA HIS A 50 21.50 -13.56 5.71
C HIS A 50 20.82 -13.87 4.37
N TYR A 51 19.67 -13.23 4.12
CA TYR A 51 18.99 -13.31 2.84
C TYR A 51 19.54 -12.21 1.94
N GLU A 52 19.93 -12.58 0.73
CA GLU A 52 20.27 -11.60 -0.30
C GLU A 52 19.03 -10.79 -0.66
N THR A 53 19.19 -9.48 -0.84
CA THR A 53 18.09 -8.61 -1.24
C THR A 53 17.78 -8.84 -2.72
N ILE A 54 16.59 -9.35 -3.00
CA ILE A 54 16.11 -9.62 -4.36
C ILE A 54 15.32 -8.45 -4.95
N ALA A 55 14.68 -7.63 -4.10
CA ALA A 55 13.98 -6.42 -4.50
C ALA A 55 13.81 -5.48 -3.31
N THR A 56 13.75 -4.19 -3.60
CA THR A 56 13.40 -3.12 -2.65
C THR A 56 12.02 -2.57 -2.98
N VAL A 57 11.08 -2.65 -2.04
CA VAL A 57 9.73 -2.14 -2.19
C VAL A 57 9.57 -0.91 -1.31
N MET A 58 9.28 0.25 -1.92
CA MET A 58 8.83 1.44 -1.21
C MET A 58 7.34 1.33 -0.96
N ILE A 59 6.95 1.35 0.30
CA ILE A 59 5.55 1.44 0.71
C ILE A 59 5.28 2.85 1.17
N ASP A 60 4.33 3.49 0.51
CA ASP A 60 3.89 4.83 0.80
C ASP A 60 2.58 4.78 1.59
N ALA A 61 2.57 5.37 2.77
CA ALA A 61 1.36 5.63 3.52
C ALA A 61 0.87 7.03 3.14
N GLY A 62 -0.19 7.12 2.35
CA GLY A 62 -0.76 8.39 1.92
C GLY A 62 -1.05 9.32 3.09
N HIS A 63 -1.00 10.63 2.85
CA HIS A 63 -1.19 11.66 3.87
C HIS A 63 -0.17 11.59 5.01
N GLY A 64 -0.44 12.28 6.14
CA GLY A 64 0.40 12.24 7.33
C GLY A 64 0.79 13.63 7.84
N GLY A 65 1.13 13.73 9.12
CA GLY A 65 1.46 14.99 9.77
C GLY A 65 0.32 16.00 9.68
N TYR A 66 0.55 17.10 8.98
CA TYR A 66 -0.42 18.18 8.78
C TYR A 66 -1.61 17.76 7.90
N ASP A 67 -1.39 16.84 6.96
CA ASP A 67 -2.41 16.34 6.06
C ASP A 67 -3.11 15.12 6.64
N GLY A 68 -4.38 15.30 7.02
CA GLY A 68 -5.22 14.23 7.58
C GLY A 68 -5.80 13.29 6.54
N GLY A 69 -5.82 13.69 5.26
CA GLY A 69 -6.66 13.08 4.25
C GLY A 69 -8.14 13.24 4.56
N THR A 70 -8.96 12.33 4.09
CA THR A 70 -10.39 12.31 4.41
C THR A 70 -10.64 11.91 5.87
N ILE A 71 -11.79 12.32 6.40
CA ILE A 71 -12.21 12.02 7.78
C ILE A 71 -13.54 11.29 7.72
N ALA A 72 -13.57 10.07 8.23
CA ALA A 72 -14.79 9.28 8.35
C ALA A 72 -15.76 9.86 9.41
N GLU A 73 -17.03 9.46 9.36
CA GLU A 73 -18.08 9.95 10.28
C GLU A 73 -17.73 9.72 11.77
N ASP A 74 -17.01 8.65 12.08
CA ASP A 74 -16.58 8.34 13.45
C ASP A 74 -15.32 9.10 13.90
N GLY A 75 -14.77 9.96 13.03
CA GLY A 75 -13.55 10.73 13.26
C GLY A 75 -12.26 10.00 12.93
N THR A 76 -12.33 8.81 12.35
CA THR A 76 -11.14 8.10 11.83
C THR A 76 -10.57 8.87 10.65
N THR A 77 -9.25 9.12 10.64
CA THR A 77 -8.58 9.84 9.56
C THR A 77 -7.98 8.88 8.56
N GLU A 78 -7.97 9.27 7.29
CA GLU A 78 -7.33 8.49 6.22
C GLU A 78 -5.84 8.24 6.53
N LYS A 79 -5.12 9.24 7.01
CA LYS A 79 -3.70 9.08 7.36
C LYS A 79 -3.42 7.98 8.39
N ASP A 80 -4.35 7.72 9.31
CA ASP A 80 -4.19 6.65 10.31
C ASP A 80 -4.44 5.28 9.68
N LEU A 81 -5.41 5.18 8.77
CA LEU A 81 -5.73 3.95 8.03
C LEU A 81 -4.60 3.57 7.07
N THR A 82 -4.13 4.53 6.27
CA THR A 82 -3.05 4.29 5.30
C THR A 82 -1.74 3.90 5.99
N LEU A 83 -1.43 4.50 7.15
CA LEU A 83 -0.28 4.09 7.96
C LEU A 83 -0.42 2.65 8.46
N ALA A 84 -1.59 2.27 8.95
CA ALA A 84 -1.83 0.91 9.41
C ALA A 84 -1.70 -0.12 8.28
N LEU A 85 -2.28 0.18 7.11
CA LEU A 85 -2.17 -0.65 5.90
C LEU A 85 -0.71 -0.80 5.46
N ALA A 86 0.02 0.30 5.35
CA ALA A 86 1.42 0.31 4.93
C ALA A 86 2.31 -0.54 5.84
N LEU A 87 2.19 -0.35 7.15
CA LEU A 87 3.01 -1.07 8.13
C LEU A 87 2.72 -2.57 8.16
N GLU A 88 1.44 -2.96 8.13
CA GLU A 88 1.08 -4.38 8.13
C GLU A 88 1.46 -5.04 6.81
N THR A 89 1.25 -4.38 5.67
CA THR A 89 1.71 -4.87 4.37
C THR A 89 3.20 -5.16 4.36
N GLY A 90 4.02 -4.21 4.80
CA GLY A 90 5.46 -4.42 4.82
C GLY A 90 5.93 -5.48 5.79
N LYS A 91 5.26 -5.64 6.93
CA LYS A 91 5.52 -6.73 7.87
C LYS A 91 5.24 -8.09 7.23
N GLN A 92 4.12 -8.23 6.51
CA GLN A 92 3.76 -9.48 5.84
C GLN A 92 4.69 -9.77 4.65
N LEU A 93 5.05 -8.77 3.84
CA LEU A 93 6.04 -8.93 2.76
C LEU A 93 7.35 -9.55 3.27
N LYS A 94 7.91 -8.99 4.35
CA LYS A 94 9.13 -9.51 4.97
C LYS A 94 8.96 -10.92 5.52
N LYS A 95 7.79 -11.26 6.05
CA LYS A 95 7.49 -12.59 6.57
C LYS A 95 7.40 -13.62 5.46
N LEU A 96 6.76 -13.27 4.34
CA LEU A 96 6.57 -14.16 3.20
C LEU A 96 7.85 -14.35 2.39
N ASN A 97 8.61 -13.28 2.22
CA ASN A 97 9.90 -13.33 1.53
C ASN A 97 10.94 -12.43 2.22
N PRO A 98 11.81 -13.01 3.05
CA PRO A 98 12.88 -12.25 3.74
C PRO A 98 13.90 -11.58 2.82
N GLY A 99 13.97 -11.95 1.53
CA GLY A 99 14.79 -11.28 0.52
C GLY A 99 14.20 -9.96 0.04
N ILE A 100 12.97 -9.59 0.43
CA ILE A 100 12.39 -8.29 0.09
C ILE A 100 12.85 -7.25 1.13
N LYS A 101 13.57 -6.23 0.66
CA LYS A 101 13.84 -5.02 1.45
C LYS A 101 12.59 -4.12 1.39
N VAL A 102 11.92 -3.91 2.51
CA VAL A 102 10.81 -2.96 2.62
C VAL A 102 11.30 -1.66 3.21
N VAL A 103 11.00 -0.56 2.55
CA VAL A 103 11.22 0.82 2.98
C VAL A 103 9.90 1.58 2.97
N TYR A 104 9.78 2.62 3.78
CA TYR A 104 8.53 3.35 3.94
C TYR A 104 8.75 4.85 3.75
N THR A 105 7.76 5.56 3.24
CA THR A 105 7.77 7.02 3.23
C THR A 105 7.62 7.57 4.65
N ARG A 106 6.80 6.93 5.48
CA ARG A 106 6.66 7.20 6.91
C ARG A 106 6.30 5.94 7.69
N THR A 107 6.67 5.88 8.96
CA THR A 107 6.35 4.80 9.91
C THR A 107 5.60 5.28 11.14
N SER A 108 5.22 6.55 11.15
CA SER A 108 4.42 7.22 12.19
C SER A 108 3.69 8.39 11.57
N ASP A 109 2.94 9.16 12.38
CA ASP A 109 2.31 10.41 11.92
C ASP A 109 3.32 11.57 11.73
N LYS A 110 4.59 11.40 12.14
CA LYS A 110 5.64 12.39 11.89
C LYS A 110 6.14 12.28 10.47
N VAL A 111 6.07 13.39 9.74
CA VAL A 111 6.61 13.52 8.38
C VAL A 111 7.88 14.37 8.39
N THR A 112 8.72 14.22 7.35
CA THR A 112 10.01 14.90 7.24
C THR A 112 10.05 15.96 6.14
N TRP A 113 8.92 16.16 5.48
CA TRP A 113 8.72 17.17 4.44
C TRP A 113 7.93 18.37 4.97
N PRO A 114 7.98 19.54 4.28
CA PRO A 114 7.22 20.73 4.66
C PRO A 114 5.70 20.53 4.63
N GLU A 115 4.96 21.39 5.31
CA GLU A 115 3.51 21.47 5.27
C GLU A 115 3.04 22.15 3.98
N ASP A 116 3.33 21.50 2.85
CA ASP A 116 3.01 21.92 1.49
C ASP A 116 2.75 20.70 0.64
N GLU A 117 1.58 20.62 0.02
CA GLU A 117 1.13 19.45 -0.75
C GLU A 117 2.12 19.11 -1.90
N THR A 118 2.60 20.11 -2.61
CA THR A 118 3.52 19.90 -3.74
C THR A 118 4.86 19.33 -3.26
N GLU A 119 5.40 19.86 -2.16
CA GLU A 119 6.67 19.36 -1.61
C GLU A 119 6.50 18.00 -0.94
N ASP A 120 5.36 17.71 -0.33
CA ASP A 120 5.00 16.38 0.18
C ASP A 120 5.05 15.34 -0.96
N LEU A 121 4.28 15.53 -2.02
CA LEU A 121 4.24 14.62 -3.16
C LEU A 121 5.63 14.41 -3.79
N LYS A 122 6.40 15.48 -3.95
CA LYS A 122 7.80 15.41 -4.44
C LYS A 122 8.72 14.64 -3.47
N ALA A 123 8.52 14.79 -2.16
CA ALA A 123 9.33 14.11 -1.16
C ALA A 123 9.14 12.59 -1.26
N ARG A 124 7.91 12.11 -1.42
CA ARG A 124 7.59 10.68 -1.59
C ARG A 124 8.32 10.09 -2.80
N VAL A 125 8.28 10.78 -3.95
CA VAL A 125 8.99 10.37 -5.16
C VAL A 125 10.51 10.34 -4.94
N LYS A 126 11.07 11.40 -4.32
CA LYS A 126 12.50 11.48 -4.00
C LYS A 126 12.96 10.36 -3.05
N MET A 127 12.11 9.98 -2.09
CA MET A 127 12.43 8.89 -1.14
C MET A 127 12.55 7.54 -1.86
N ALA A 128 11.63 7.20 -2.77
CA ALA A 128 11.73 5.99 -3.58
C ALA A 128 13.04 5.94 -4.38
N LYS A 129 13.37 7.04 -5.04
CA LYS A 129 14.63 7.18 -5.79
C LYS A 129 15.87 7.05 -4.90
N LYS A 130 15.88 7.69 -3.72
CA LYS A 130 16.99 7.65 -2.74
C LYS A 130 17.25 6.24 -2.25
N GLU A 131 16.18 5.51 -1.94
CA GLU A 131 16.25 4.13 -1.46
C GLU A 131 16.52 3.10 -2.57
N LYS A 132 16.60 3.56 -3.83
CA LYS A 132 16.74 2.72 -5.02
C LYS A 132 15.66 1.64 -5.05
N ALA A 133 14.41 2.05 -4.83
CA ALA A 133 13.29 1.14 -4.85
C ALA A 133 13.09 0.56 -6.25
N ASP A 134 12.72 -0.71 -6.31
CA ASP A 134 12.35 -1.41 -7.53
C ASP A 134 10.85 -1.31 -7.82
N TYR A 135 10.06 -1.07 -6.76
CA TYR A 135 8.60 -0.94 -6.81
C TYR A 135 8.14 0.15 -5.82
N PHE A 136 7.10 0.88 -6.21
CA PHE A 136 6.42 1.86 -5.35
C PHE A 136 4.95 1.49 -5.18
N PHE A 137 4.49 1.41 -3.94
CA PHE A 137 3.11 1.06 -3.63
C PHE A 137 2.55 2.05 -2.61
N SER A 138 1.58 2.87 -3.03
CA SER A 138 0.92 3.87 -2.20
C SER A 138 -0.45 3.39 -1.75
N PHE A 139 -0.77 3.55 -0.47
CA PHE A 139 -2.07 3.26 0.11
C PHE A 139 -2.85 4.55 0.34
N HIS A 140 -4.10 4.54 -0.08
CA HIS A 140 -5.09 5.58 0.12
C HIS A 140 -6.45 4.99 0.50
N ILE A 141 -7.37 5.84 0.97
CA ILE A 141 -8.76 5.50 1.23
C ILE A 141 -9.61 6.55 0.52
N ASN A 142 -10.37 6.12 -0.46
CA ASN A 142 -11.22 6.97 -1.27
C ASN A 142 -12.33 7.65 -0.43
N SER A 143 -12.98 8.63 -0.99
CA SER A 143 -14.17 9.27 -0.44
C SER A 143 -15.16 9.64 -1.53
N ASN A 144 -16.43 9.74 -1.18
CA ASN A 144 -17.48 10.18 -2.09
C ASN A 144 -18.60 10.87 -1.30
N GLU A 145 -19.30 11.84 -1.92
CA GLU A 145 -20.47 12.49 -1.30
C GLU A 145 -21.61 11.49 -1.08
N ASP A 146 -21.74 10.48 -1.95
CA ASP A 146 -22.65 9.36 -1.75
C ASP A 146 -22.02 8.32 -0.80
N PRO A 147 -22.54 8.18 0.44
CA PRO A 147 -21.98 7.24 1.43
C PRO A 147 -22.24 5.77 1.08
N THR A 148 -22.98 5.49 0.01
CA THR A 148 -23.18 4.13 -0.49
C THR A 148 -22.07 3.68 -1.44
N CYS A 149 -21.22 4.61 -1.89
CA CYS A 149 -20.04 4.27 -2.67
C CYS A 149 -19.13 3.33 -1.88
N SER A 150 -18.67 2.27 -2.54
CA SER A 150 -17.85 1.23 -1.95
C SER A 150 -16.93 0.61 -3.00
N GLY A 151 -15.95 -0.17 -2.57
CA GLY A 151 -15.07 -0.89 -3.47
C GLY A 151 -13.63 -0.37 -3.43
N TYR A 152 -12.71 -1.20 -3.90
CA TYR A 152 -11.30 -0.84 -4.06
C TYR A 152 -10.98 -0.55 -5.53
N VAL A 153 -9.99 0.30 -5.76
CA VAL A 153 -9.50 0.65 -7.10
C VAL A 153 -7.99 0.85 -7.07
N SER A 154 -7.33 0.44 -8.14
CA SER A 154 -5.90 0.70 -8.34
C SER A 154 -5.69 1.76 -9.41
N TYR A 155 -4.72 2.65 -9.23
CA TYR A 155 -4.27 3.61 -10.23
C TYR A 155 -2.82 3.31 -10.62
N ILE A 156 -2.58 3.24 -11.92
CA ILE A 156 -1.25 2.99 -12.50
C ILE A 156 -1.00 3.93 -13.67
N ARG A 157 0.26 4.13 -14.05
CA ARG A 157 0.57 4.82 -15.29
C ARG A 157 0.08 4.01 -16.49
N GLN A 158 -0.28 4.71 -17.55
CA GLN A 158 -0.48 4.10 -18.85
C GLN A 158 0.80 3.34 -19.26
N ASP A 159 0.64 2.18 -19.88
CA ASP A 159 1.72 1.31 -20.36
C ASP A 159 2.66 0.73 -19.27
N ASP A 160 2.36 0.87 -17.99
CA ASP A 160 3.10 0.23 -16.90
C ASP A 160 2.68 -1.24 -16.73
N LYS A 161 3.20 -2.10 -17.62
CA LYS A 161 2.85 -3.52 -17.68
C LYS A 161 3.15 -4.29 -16.39
N ALA A 162 4.18 -3.89 -15.66
CA ALA A 162 4.50 -4.54 -14.39
C ALA A 162 3.45 -4.20 -13.32
N SER A 163 3.05 -2.94 -13.21
CA SER A 163 1.96 -2.53 -12.32
C SER A 163 0.62 -3.15 -12.72
N GLU A 164 0.32 -3.24 -14.03
CA GLU A 164 -0.88 -3.91 -14.54
C GLU A 164 -0.95 -5.37 -14.08
N GLN A 165 0.11 -6.14 -14.24
CA GLN A 165 0.18 -7.52 -13.75
C GLN A 165 -0.02 -7.62 -12.23
N ILE A 166 0.59 -6.73 -11.46
CA ILE A 166 0.44 -6.72 -10.00
C ILE A 166 -1.01 -6.44 -9.61
N THR A 167 -1.65 -5.45 -10.24
CA THR A 167 -3.05 -5.10 -9.92
C THR A 167 -4.03 -6.20 -10.34
N GLU A 168 -3.80 -6.89 -11.47
CA GLU A 168 -4.59 -8.07 -11.84
C GLU A 168 -4.57 -9.16 -10.77
N TYR A 169 -3.39 -9.45 -10.20
CA TYR A 169 -3.27 -10.40 -9.10
C TYR A 169 -3.95 -9.91 -7.82
N ILE A 170 -3.83 -8.61 -7.50
CA ILE A 170 -4.52 -8.01 -6.36
C ILE A 170 -6.02 -8.20 -6.52
N CYS A 171 -6.61 -7.78 -7.65
CA CYS A 171 -8.03 -7.91 -7.93
C CYS A 171 -8.51 -9.36 -7.86
N LYS A 172 -7.78 -10.28 -8.51
CA LYS A 172 -8.10 -11.72 -8.48
C LYS A 172 -8.18 -12.29 -7.05
N ASN A 173 -7.32 -11.85 -6.16
CA ASN A 173 -7.30 -12.39 -4.80
C ASN A 173 -8.30 -11.68 -3.90
N LEU A 174 -8.48 -10.37 -4.04
CA LEU A 174 -9.47 -9.63 -3.25
C LEU A 174 -10.90 -10.02 -3.61
N SER A 175 -11.20 -10.27 -4.88
CA SER A 175 -12.54 -10.71 -5.32
C SER A 175 -12.99 -12.03 -4.68
N GLY A 176 -12.04 -12.86 -4.23
CA GLY A 176 -12.34 -14.10 -3.49
C GLY A 176 -12.70 -13.92 -2.03
N LEU A 177 -12.61 -12.71 -1.47
CA LEU A 177 -12.79 -12.46 -0.04
C LEU A 177 -14.18 -12.02 0.38
N ASP A 178 -15.05 -11.68 -0.55
CA ASP A 178 -16.41 -11.14 -0.27
C ASP A 178 -16.39 -9.94 0.70
N TRP A 179 -15.33 -9.10 0.59
CA TRP A 179 -15.19 -7.92 1.43
C TRP A 179 -15.92 -6.71 0.84
N THR A 180 -15.51 -6.32 -0.36
CA THR A 180 -16.13 -5.24 -1.13
C THR A 180 -15.87 -5.48 -2.62
N HIS A 181 -16.53 -4.71 -3.50
CA HIS A 181 -16.41 -4.98 -4.92
C HIS A 181 -15.15 -4.37 -5.55
N ASP A 182 -14.71 -4.99 -6.62
CA ASP A 182 -13.61 -4.54 -7.45
C ASP A 182 -14.09 -3.45 -8.41
N ARG A 183 -13.44 -2.27 -8.34
CA ARG A 183 -13.65 -1.17 -9.29
C ARG A 183 -12.63 -1.18 -10.42
N GLY A 184 -11.74 -2.17 -10.43
CA GLY A 184 -10.74 -2.37 -11.47
C GLY A 184 -9.45 -1.59 -11.28
N THR A 185 -8.69 -1.58 -12.36
CA THR A 185 -7.45 -0.80 -12.47
C THR A 185 -7.66 0.33 -13.50
N LEU A 186 -7.40 1.54 -13.08
CA LEU A 186 -7.52 2.76 -13.88
C LEU A 186 -6.14 3.32 -14.21
N THR A 187 -6.02 3.98 -15.34
CA THR A 187 -4.79 4.70 -15.67
C THR A 187 -4.86 6.16 -15.21
N THR A 188 -3.70 6.72 -14.86
CA THR A 188 -3.58 8.13 -14.43
C THR A 188 -3.71 9.13 -15.57
N GLU A 189 -3.97 8.68 -16.81
CA GLU A 189 -4.11 9.55 -17.99
C GLU A 189 -5.16 10.65 -17.82
N PHE A 190 -6.30 10.32 -17.22
CA PHE A 190 -7.40 11.26 -17.00
C PHE A 190 -7.42 11.86 -15.58
N TYR A 191 -6.70 11.27 -14.66
CA TYR A 191 -6.59 11.70 -13.26
C TYR A 191 -5.13 11.62 -12.82
N PRO A 192 -4.30 12.61 -13.20
CA PRO A 192 -2.87 12.60 -12.88
C PRO A 192 -2.61 12.48 -11.39
N LEU A 193 -1.77 11.52 -11.02
CA LEU A 193 -1.36 11.25 -9.64
C LEU A 193 0.16 11.37 -9.53
N HIS A 194 0.64 12.50 -9.02
CA HIS A 194 2.06 12.84 -8.99
C HIS A 194 2.94 11.71 -8.43
N VAL A 195 2.53 11.08 -7.33
CA VAL A 195 3.30 10.00 -6.70
C VAL A 195 3.39 8.73 -7.53
N VAL A 196 2.53 8.56 -8.54
CA VAL A 196 2.54 7.47 -9.51
C VAL A 196 3.26 7.92 -10.79
N ASP A 197 2.87 9.08 -11.33
CA ASP A 197 3.30 9.55 -12.64
C ASP A 197 4.79 9.90 -12.70
N GLU A 198 5.34 10.45 -11.62
CA GLU A 198 6.74 10.86 -11.54
C GLU A 198 7.70 9.71 -11.19
N GLN A 199 7.20 8.51 -10.85
CA GLN A 199 8.06 7.35 -10.65
C GLN A 199 8.66 6.87 -11.98
N LYS A 200 9.87 6.32 -11.92
CA LYS A 200 10.52 5.65 -13.07
C LYS A 200 10.53 4.12 -12.93
N ILE A 201 9.93 3.63 -11.88
CA ILE A 201 9.75 2.23 -11.51
C ILE A 201 8.26 1.89 -11.57
N PRO A 202 7.86 0.62 -11.58
CA PRO A 202 6.47 0.24 -11.41
C PRO A 202 5.87 0.89 -10.18
N ALA A 203 4.72 1.56 -10.35
CA ALA A 203 4.07 2.34 -9.31
C ALA A 203 2.56 2.16 -9.31
N ILE A 204 2.01 1.91 -8.14
CA ILE A 204 0.59 1.69 -7.91
C ILE A 204 0.14 2.59 -6.77
N LEU A 205 -0.98 3.30 -6.95
CA LEU A 205 -1.77 3.85 -5.86
C LEU A 205 -3.03 3.00 -5.70
N PHE A 206 -3.23 2.51 -4.51
CA PHE A 206 -4.33 1.61 -4.17
C PHE A 206 -5.28 2.28 -3.16
N GLU A 207 -6.49 2.53 -3.63
CA GLU A 207 -7.62 2.96 -2.81
C GLU A 207 -8.28 1.73 -2.20
N ALA A 208 -8.13 1.54 -0.91
CA ALA A 208 -8.53 0.29 -0.25
C ALA A 208 -10.03 0.20 0.08
N GLY A 209 -10.79 1.25 -0.14
CA GLY A 209 -12.22 1.38 0.17
C GLY A 209 -12.62 2.84 0.27
N PHE A 210 -13.79 3.14 0.83
CA PHE A 210 -14.30 4.50 0.97
C PHE A 210 -14.43 4.89 2.45
N SER A 211 -13.78 5.99 2.85
CA SER A 211 -13.87 6.55 4.22
C SER A 211 -15.29 7.03 4.57
N THR A 212 -16.08 7.37 3.57
CA THR A 212 -17.48 7.80 3.73
C THR A 212 -18.46 6.63 3.88
N ASN A 213 -18.02 5.39 3.63
CA ASN A 213 -18.84 4.20 3.79
C ASN A 213 -18.55 3.51 5.13
N THR A 214 -19.48 3.64 6.09
CA THR A 214 -19.32 3.09 7.45
C THR A 214 -19.20 1.56 7.53
N LYS A 215 -19.43 0.85 6.42
CA LYS A 215 -19.23 -0.61 6.34
C LYS A 215 -17.78 -0.98 5.99
N GLU A 216 -17.04 -0.04 5.38
CA GLU A 216 -15.65 -0.24 4.94
C GLU A 216 -14.61 0.32 5.92
N ILE A 217 -15.07 1.10 6.95
CA ILE A 217 -14.22 1.71 7.98
C ILE A 217 -14.39 1.05 9.35
#